data_d4e9bb569984e03f364a8767463a2156
#
_entry.id   d4e9bb569984e03f364a8767463a2156
#
_cell.length_a   1.000
_cell.length_b   1.000
_cell.length_c   1.000
_cell.angle_alpha   90.00
_cell.angle_beta   90.00
_cell.angle_gamma   90.00
#
_symmetry.space_group_name_H-M   'P 1'
#
loop_
_entity.id
_entity.type
_entity.pdbx_description
1 polymer ?
#
loop_
_entity_poly.entity_id
_entity_poly.type
_entity_poly.pdbx_seq_one_letter_code
_entity_poly.pdbx_strand_id
1 'polypeptide(L)'
;MEVMFERVAGLDVAKASVAVCVRTPGARRGTRHTEVRTFKTTTGSLRLLRQWLVEQGVQVAAMESTSTYWKPLFYALEESMQVWLLNAAHMKAVPGRKTDVRDSQWIAELLGHGLVRPSFVPPPAIRQLRMLTRYRVQLMGDRTREAVRLEMMLEDASIKLSSVASSLTTVSARVILAAMIDGERSPQVLAQMARGRMRVKIPDLAQALEGSFEEHHARMAKAILNRLDLVEQSLADLDVIIRDQCAPWAHEIELLQTIPGVGERVAQVIIAEPGGDMSQFPSAAHLEPVTKVVGASDRCWRRGRWRRSGRQACRIGWRTRGGV
;
A
#
# COMPACT_ATOMS: atom_id res chain seq x y z
N MET A 1 12.27 38.15 0.17
CA MET A 1 12.67 36.78 0.56
C MET A 1 13.81 36.36 -0.36
N GLU A 2 14.83 35.73 0.18
CA GLU A 2 15.95 35.18 -0.59
C GLU A 2 15.48 34.01 -1.47
N VAL A 3 16.00 33.90 -2.68
CA VAL A 3 15.67 32.82 -3.63
C VAL A 3 16.63 31.68 -3.38
N MET A 4 16.13 30.53 -2.97
CA MET A 4 16.92 29.32 -2.72
C MET A 4 17.21 28.52 -4.01
N PHE A 5 16.20 28.46 -4.91
CA PHE A 5 16.34 27.80 -6.21
C PHE A 5 16.00 28.79 -7.33
N GLU A 6 16.94 28.99 -8.24
CA GLU A 6 16.76 29.99 -9.32
C GLU A 6 15.85 29.52 -10.45
N ARG A 7 15.86 28.21 -10.75
CA ARG A 7 15.13 27.61 -11.87
C ARG A 7 14.24 26.48 -11.37
N VAL A 8 12.96 26.76 -11.24
CA VAL A 8 11.99 25.86 -10.62
C VAL A 8 10.74 25.68 -11.47
N ALA A 9 10.07 24.55 -11.29
CA ALA A 9 8.76 24.29 -11.85
C ALA A 9 7.76 23.89 -10.77
N GLY A 10 6.57 24.48 -10.77
CA GLY A 10 5.42 24.07 -10.00
C GLY A 10 4.40 23.38 -10.89
N LEU A 11 3.91 22.23 -10.48
CA LEU A 11 3.00 21.40 -11.27
C LEU A 11 1.69 21.20 -10.50
N ASP A 12 0.59 21.64 -11.10
CA ASP A 12 -0.77 21.33 -10.65
C ASP A 12 -1.31 20.17 -11.46
N VAL A 13 -1.54 19.02 -10.80
CA VAL A 13 -1.79 17.73 -11.42
C VAL A 13 -3.26 17.35 -11.36
N ALA A 14 -3.90 17.22 -12.52
CA ALA A 14 -5.22 16.63 -12.67
C ALA A 14 -5.15 15.26 -13.41
N LYS A 15 -6.27 14.56 -13.49
CA LYS A 15 -6.35 13.24 -14.15
C LYS A 15 -5.94 13.29 -15.63
N ALA A 16 -6.40 14.29 -16.37
CA ALA A 16 -6.22 14.38 -17.83
C ALA A 16 -5.15 15.38 -18.26
N SER A 17 -4.74 16.30 -17.39
CA SER A 17 -3.82 17.38 -17.71
C SER A 17 -3.00 17.80 -16.51
N VAL A 18 -1.91 18.50 -16.78
CA VAL A 18 -1.06 19.15 -15.78
C VAL A 18 -0.80 20.59 -16.22
N ALA A 19 -1.08 21.54 -15.32
CA ALA A 19 -0.67 22.92 -15.49
C ALA A 19 0.72 23.10 -14.86
N VAL A 20 1.67 23.62 -15.63
CA VAL A 20 3.07 23.73 -15.23
C VAL A 20 3.49 25.19 -15.28
N CYS A 21 3.95 25.71 -14.17
CA CYS A 21 4.55 27.03 -14.06
C CYS A 21 6.06 26.91 -13.90
N VAL A 22 6.81 27.43 -14.85
CA VAL A 22 8.27 27.56 -14.77
C VAL A 22 8.64 28.95 -14.33
N ARG A 23 9.54 29.06 -13.36
CA ARG A 23 10.12 30.35 -12.93
C ARG A 23 11.64 30.29 -13.09
N THR A 24 12.18 31.26 -13.85
CA THR A 24 13.62 31.38 -14.12
C THR A 24 14.09 32.82 -13.82
N PRO A 25 15.38 33.10 -13.72
CA PRO A 25 15.90 34.44 -13.63
C PRO A 25 15.44 35.31 -14.82
N GLY A 26 14.99 36.53 -14.54
CA GLY A 26 14.61 37.50 -15.58
C GLY A 26 15.84 38.24 -16.12
N ALA A 27 15.61 39.04 -17.19
CA ALA A 27 16.66 39.81 -17.83
C ALA A 27 17.30 40.89 -16.92
N ARG A 28 16.57 41.39 -15.94
CA ARG A 28 17.10 42.35 -14.95
C ARG A 28 17.38 41.66 -13.63
N ARG A 29 18.47 42.06 -12.95
CA ARG A 29 18.82 41.54 -11.63
C ARG A 29 17.63 41.67 -10.65
N GLY A 30 17.27 40.56 -9.98
CA GLY A 30 16.17 40.51 -9.04
C GLY A 30 14.78 40.29 -9.64
N THR A 31 14.64 40.25 -11.00
CA THR A 31 13.38 39.91 -11.65
C THR A 31 13.27 38.40 -11.93
N ARG A 32 12.03 37.94 -12.03
CA ARG A 32 11.74 36.54 -12.39
C ARG A 32 10.90 36.50 -13.67
N HIS A 33 11.29 35.64 -14.59
CA HIS A 33 10.46 35.28 -15.73
C HIS A 33 9.57 34.10 -15.30
N THR A 34 8.29 34.19 -15.67
CA THR A 34 7.28 33.17 -15.35
C THR A 34 6.55 32.76 -16.60
N GLU A 35 6.58 31.48 -16.91
CA GLU A 35 5.88 30.88 -18.04
C GLU A 35 4.97 29.76 -17.58
N VAL A 36 3.72 29.73 -18.06
CA VAL A 36 2.74 28.70 -17.74
C VAL A 36 2.30 27.99 -19.00
N ARG A 37 2.44 26.64 -18.98
CA ARG A 37 1.93 25.77 -20.06
C ARG A 37 1.09 24.64 -19.46
N THR A 38 0.17 24.10 -20.28
CA THR A 38 -0.64 22.97 -19.92
C THR A 38 -0.32 21.80 -20.86
N PHE A 39 -0.11 20.62 -20.26
CA PHE A 39 0.18 19.39 -20.99
C PHE A 39 -0.86 18.31 -20.65
N LYS A 40 -1.09 17.36 -21.58
CA LYS A 40 -1.86 16.16 -21.28
C LYS A 40 -1.03 15.21 -20.44
N THR A 41 -1.67 14.36 -19.63
CA THR A 41 -0.99 13.35 -18.80
C THR A 41 -0.67 12.06 -19.58
N THR A 42 -0.70 12.08 -20.90
CA THR A 42 -0.29 10.96 -21.76
C THR A 42 1.24 10.87 -21.86
N THR A 43 1.78 9.68 -22.00
CA THR A 43 3.23 9.42 -22.02
C THR A 43 3.97 10.30 -23.04
N GLY A 44 3.42 10.46 -24.25
CA GLY A 44 4.02 11.33 -25.28
C GLY A 44 4.08 12.80 -24.85
N SER A 45 2.99 13.31 -24.25
CA SER A 45 2.93 14.70 -23.76
C SER A 45 3.85 14.91 -22.55
N LEU A 46 4.02 13.90 -21.69
CA LEU A 46 4.95 13.98 -20.56
C LEU A 46 6.41 13.99 -21.01
N ARG A 47 6.77 13.34 -22.13
CA ARG A 47 8.10 13.47 -22.74
C ARG A 47 8.36 14.90 -23.23
N LEU A 48 7.38 15.53 -23.90
CA LEU A 48 7.47 16.93 -24.32
C LEU A 48 7.59 17.87 -23.13
N LEU A 49 6.83 17.63 -22.07
CA LEU A 49 6.97 18.36 -20.81
C LEU A 49 8.39 18.25 -20.25
N ARG A 50 8.91 17.01 -20.12
CA ARG A 50 10.29 16.78 -19.64
C ARG A 50 11.32 17.53 -20.47
N GLN A 51 11.22 17.42 -21.80
CA GLN A 51 12.12 18.12 -22.71
C GLN A 51 12.07 19.63 -22.50
N TRP A 52 10.88 20.20 -22.44
CA TRP A 52 10.72 21.65 -22.19
C TRP A 52 11.32 22.08 -20.85
N LEU A 53 11.10 21.31 -19.76
CA LEU A 53 11.67 21.64 -18.45
C LEU A 53 13.21 21.58 -18.46
N VAL A 54 13.79 20.62 -19.17
CA VAL A 54 15.25 20.50 -19.35
C VAL A 54 15.79 21.68 -20.16
N GLU A 55 15.13 22.07 -21.26
CA GLU A 55 15.49 23.25 -22.07
C GLU A 55 15.45 24.55 -21.26
N GLN A 56 14.49 24.69 -20.33
CA GLN A 56 14.41 25.81 -19.38
C GLN A 56 15.45 25.74 -18.26
N GLY A 57 16.24 24.66 -18.19
CA GLY A 57 17.24 24.44 -17.16
C GLY A 57 16.66 24.29 -15.76
N VAL A 58 15.43 23.74 -15.64
CA VAL A 58 14.76 23.51 -14.36
C VAL A 58 15.58 22.54 -13.51
N GLN A 59 15.96 22.97 -12.31
CA GLN A 59 16.72 22.19 -11.34
C GLN A 59 15.82 21.32 -10.45
N VAL A 60 14.70 21.93 -10.02
CA VAL A 60 13.76 21.28 -9.10
C VAL A 60 12.33 21.50 -9.61
N ALA A 61 11.56 20.44 -9.70
CA ALA A 61 10.14 20.47 -9.99
C ALA A 61 9.36 19.99 -8.76
N ALA A 62 8.26 20.66 -8.43
CA ALA A 62 7.41 20.25 -7.31
C ALA A 62 5.96 20.07 -7.73
N MET A 63 5.29 19.06 -7.14
CA MET A 63 3.88 18.78 -7.37
C MET A 63 3.18 18.36 -6.08
N GLU A 64 1.88 18.66 -5.98
CA GLU A 64 1.07 18.20 -4.85
C GLU A 64 0.67 16.72 -5.01
N SER A 65 0.61 15.99 -3.91
CA SER A 65 0.23 14.56 -3.86
C SER A 65 -1.29 14.36 -4.05
N THR A 66 -1.80 14.69 -5.21
CA THR A 66 -3.23 14.55 -5.56
C THR A 66 -3.52 13.11 -5.99
N SER A 67 -4.17 12.32 -5.13
CA SER A 67 -4.53 10.92 -5.38
C SER A 67 -3.32 10.09 -5.89
N THR A 68 -3.48 9.40 -7.04
CA THR A 68 -2.40 8.64 -7.71
C THR A 68 -1.91 9.32 -8.99
N TYR A 69 -2.48 10.46 -9.37
CA TYR A 69 -2.23 11.12 -10.66
C TYR A 69 -0.82 11.72 -10.77
N TRP A 70 -0.17 12.02 -9.65
CA TRP A 70 1.20 12.50 -9.60
C TRP A 70 2.24 11.45 -10.07
N LYS A 71 1.94 10.15 -9.94
CA LYS A 71 2.91 9.07 -10.20
C LYS A 71 3.49 9.08 -11.61
N PRO A 72 2.71 9.11 -12.70
CA PRO A 72 3.26 9.13 -14.05
C PRO A 72 4.14 10.34 -14.32
N LEU A 73 3.77 11.51 -13.75
CA LEU A 73 4.57 12.72 -13.84
C LEU A 73 5.89 12.59 -13.12
N PHE A 74 5.85 12.17 -11.86
CA PHE A 74 7.03 11.99 -11.03
C PHE A 74 8.03 11.06 -11.74
N TYR A 75 7.55 9.90 -12.21
CA TYR A 75 8.39 8.91 -12.88
C TYR A 75 8.95 9.39 -14.23
N ALA A 76 8.25 10.26 -14.93
CA ALA A 76 8.73 10.84 -16.19
C ALA A 76 9.84 11.88 -15.98
N LEU A 77 9.91 12.52 -14.81
CA LEU A 77 10.80 13.65 -14.53
C LEU A 77 12.00 13.27 -13.64
N GLU A 78 11.87 12.26 -12.75
CA GLU A 78 12.87 11.93 -11.72
C GLU A 78 14.26 11.57 -12.25
N GLU A 79 14.35 11.09 -13.50
CA GLU A 79 15.64 10.79 -14.14
C GLU A 79 16.41 12.03 -14.63
N SER A 80 15.69 13.15 -14.84
CA SER A 80 16.26 14.33 -15.51
C SER A 80 16.43 15.52 -14.57
N MET A 81 15.73 15.55 -13.44
CA MET A 81 15.76 16.65 -12.48
C MET A 81 15.33 16.19 -11.09
N GLN A 82 15.58 17.01 -10.09
CA GLN A 82 15.06 16.77 -8.76
C GLN A 82 13.54 16.99 -8.73
N VAL A 83 12.76 16.02 -8.26
CA VAL A 83 11.29 16.10 -8.19
C VAL A 83 10.83 16.00 -6.74
N TRP A 84 10.05 16.98 -6.29
CA TRP A 84 9.49 17.04 -4.96
C TRP A 84 8.00 16.75 -4.97
N LEU A 85 7.59 15.74 -4.22
CA LEU A 85 6.19 15.48 -3.95
C LEU A 85 5.80 16.20 -2.66
N LEU A 86 4.82 17.11 -2.73
CA LEU A 86 4.41 17.93 -1.61
C LEU A 86 3.16 17.37 -0.94
N ASN A 87 3.11 17.45 0.40
CA ASN A 87 1.94 17.07 1.15
C ASN A 87 0.88 18.17 1.10
N ALA A 88 -0.33 17.83 0.64
CA ALA A 88 -1.48 18.73 0.52
C ALA A 88 -1.83 19.45 1.84
N ALA A 89 -1.70 18.77 2.98
CA ALA A 89 -1.97 19.36 4.29
C ALA A 89 -0.95 20.45 4.65
N HIS A 90 0.33 20.25 4.32
CA HIS A 90 1.37 21.27 4.52
C HIS A 90 1.17 22.46 3.61
N MET A 91 0.78 22.24 2.35
CA MET A 91 0.51 23.30 1.39
C MET A 91 -0.63 24.22 1.85
N LYS A 92 -1.67 23.67 2.45
CA LYS A 92 -2.80 24.43 3.01
C LYS A 92 -2.44 25.24 4.24
N ALA A 93 -1.43 24.83 4.98
CA ALA A 93 -0.98 25.49 6.22
C ALA A 93 -0.06 26.69 5.96
N VAL A 94 0.44 26.88 4.72
CA VAL A 94 1.33 28.02 4.40
C VAL A 94 0.52 29.30 4.33
N PRO A 95 0.83 30.34 5.14
CA PRO A 95 0.12 31.61 5.13
C PRO A 95 0.29 32.35 3.79
N GLY A 96 -0.73 33.10 3.37
CA GLY A 96 -0.64 34.02 2.21
C GLY A 96 -1.19 33.47 0.89
N ARG A 97 -1.86 32.33 0.86
CA ARG A 97 -2.56 31.85 -0.33
C ARG A 97 -3.64 32.85 -0.74
N LYS A 98 -3.45 33.51 -1.90
CA LYS A 98 -4.49 34.33 -2.51
C LYS A 98 -5.32 33.44 -3.44
N THR A 99 -6.61 33.63 -3.44
CA THR A 99 -7.60 32.88 -4.21
C THR A 99 -7.43 32.95 -5.72
N ASP A 100 -6.71 33.96 -6.23
CA ASP A 100 -6.59 34.24 -7.65
C ASP A 100 -5.29 33.70 -8.29
N VAL A 101 -4.39 33.10 -7.53
CA VAL A 101 -3.14 32.51 -8.05
C VAL A 101 -3.39 31.08 -8.46
N ARG A 102 -3.04 30.70 -9.68
CA ARG A 102 -3.08 29.31 -10.15
C ARG A 102 -2.19 28.45 -9.27
N ASP A 103 -2.67 27.26 -8.88
CA ASP A 103 -1.97 26.38 -7.93
C ASP A 103 -0.53 26.06 -8.39
N SER A 104 -0.28 25.89 -9.69
CA SER A 104 1.08 25.69 -10.23
C SER A 104 2.02 26.87 -10.00
N GLN A 105 1.51 28.12 -10.08
CA GLN A 105 2.30 29.32 -9.83
C GLN A 105 2.67 29.43 -8.34
N TRP A 106 1.71 29.13 -7.47
CA TRP A 106 1.92 29.11 -6.02
C TRP A 106 2.95 28.07 -5.61
N ILE A 107 2.85 26.84 -6.14
CA ILE A 107 3.83 25.79 -5.89
C ILE A 107 5.24 26.24 -6.35
N ALA A 108 5.36 26.82 -7.55
CA ALA A 108 6.63 27.29 -8.06
C ALA A 108 7.23 28.43 -7.21
N GLU A 109 6.37 29.32 -6.67
CA GLU A 109 6.80 30.41 -5.80
C GLU A 109 7.33 29.91 -4.47
N LEU A 110 6.56 29.06 -3.78
CA LEU A 110 6.97 28.46 -2.51
C LEU A 110 8.25 27.62 -2.65
N LEU A 111 8.35 26.85 -3.75
CA LEU A 111 9.54 26.05 -4.05
C LEU A 111 10.77 26.96 -4.25
N GLY A 112 10.64 28.03 -5.06
CA GLY A 112 11.73 28.98 -5.31
C GLY A 112 12.31 29.61 -4.04
N HIS A 113 11.47 29.81 -3.02
CA HIS A 113 11.88 30.36 -1.73
C HIS A 113 12.21 29.29 -0.66
N GLY A 114 12.19 27.99 -1.00
CA GLY A 114 12.48 26.92 -0.05
C GLY A 114 11.44 26.75 1.07
N LEU A 115 10.22 27.24 0.89
CA LEU A 115 9.14 27.21 1.88
C LEU A 115 8.36 25.89 1.91
N VAL A 116 8.73 24.93 1.07
CA VAL A 116 8.11 23.60 0.99
C VAL A 116 9.14 22.51 1.28
N ARG A 117 8.66 21.37 1.78
CA ARG A 117 9.49 20.20 2.06
C ARG A 117 9.00 19.00 1.26
N PRO A 118 9.91 18.22 0.65
CA PRO A 118 9.53 17.02 -0.09
C PRO A 118 9.03 15.93 0.85
N SER A 119 8.00 15.21 0.41
CA SER A 119 7.63 13.93 0.99
C SER A 119 8.55 12.84 0.45
N PHE A 120 8.82 11.83 1.26
CA PHE A 120 9.63 10.68 0.83
C PHE A 120 8.92 9.88 -0.25
N VAL A 121 9.55 9.76 -1.42
CA VAL A 121 9.16 8.85 -2.50
C VAL A 121 10.26 7.80 -2.63
N PRO A 122 9.99 6.51 -2.37
CA PRO A 122 11.02 5.50 -2.41
C PRO A 122 11.51 5.22 -3.83
N PRO A 123 12.69 4.60 -3.97
CA PRO A 123 13.26 4.23 -5.28
C PRO A 123 12.37 3.20 -6.00
N PRO A 124 12.53 3.03 -7.33
CA PRO A 124 11.67 2.20 -8.16
C PRO A 124 11.45 0.78 -7.65
N ALA A 125 12.49 0.08 -7.23
CA ALA A 125 12.40 -1.29 -6.72
C ALA A 125 11.49 -1.38 -5.47
N ILE A 126 11.64 -0.43 -4.54
CA ILE A 126 10.79 -0.36 -3.35
C ILE A 126 9.35 0.03 -3.70
N ARG A 127 9.14 0.90 -4.71
CA ARG A 127 7.77 1.23 -5.17
C ARG A 127 7.04 0.03 -5.76
N GLN A 128 7.76 -0.81 -6.51
CA GLN A 128 7.22 -2.06 -7.06
C GLN A 128 6.85 -3.03 -5.95
N LEU A 129 7.76 -3.27 -5.01
CA LEU A 129 7.51 -4.12 -3.86
C LEU A 129 6.33 -3.60 -3.00
N ARG A 130 6.27 -2.28 -2.76
CA ARG A 130 5.16 -1.65 -2.04
C ARG A 130 3.81 -1.85 -2.74
N MET A 131 3.77 -1.81 -4.07
CA MET A 131 2.54 -2.07 -4.82
C MET A 131 2.05 -3.50 -4.60
N LEU A 132 2.94 -4.49 -4.66
CA LEU A 132 2.61 -5.90 -4.48
C LEU A 132 2.19 -6.21 -3.04
N THR A 133 2.92 -5.74 -2.05
CA THR A 133 2.59 -5.98 -0.64
C THR A 133 1.26 -5.34 -0.25
N ARG A 134 0.96 -4.14 -0.74
CA ARG A 134 -0.34 -3.49 -0.52
C ARG A 134 -1.49 -4.21 -1.21
N TYR A 135 -1.28 -4.69 -2.44
CA TYR A 135 -2.29 -5.50 -3.14
C TYR A 135 -2.55 -6.82 -2.43
N ARG A 136 -1.49 -7.46 -1.90
CA ARG A 136 -1.62 -8.64 -1.04
C ARG A 136 -2.51 -8.39 0.18
N VAL A 137 -2.36 -7.23 0.85
CA VAL A 137 -3.22 -6.84 1.98
C VAL A 137 -4.69 -6.70 1.54
N GLN A 138 -4.93 -6.14 0.36
CA GLN A 138 -6.29 -6.05 -0.20
C GLN A 138 -6.90 -7.43 -0.44
N LEU A 139 -6.15 -8.36 -1.05
CA LEU A 139 -6.61 -9.73 -1.26
C LEU A 139 -6.87 -10.48 0.05
N MET A 140 -6.08 -10.25 1.10
CA MET A 140 -6.38 -10.79 2.44
C MET A 140 -7.71 -10.27 2.98
N GLY A 141 -8.02 -8.99 2.73
CA GLY A 141 -9.32 -8.40 3.04
C GLY A 141 -10.45 -9.04 2.22
N ASP A 142 -10.22 -9.30 0.92
CA ASP A 142 -11.20 -9.97 0.05
C ASP A 142 -11.49 -11.39 0.55
N ARG A 143 -10.45 -12.16 0.88
CA ARG A 143 -10.56 -13.50 1.48
C ARG A 143 -11.42 -13.48 2.73
N THR A 144 -11.19 -12.52 3.62
CA THR A 144 -11.97 -12.37 4.85
C THR A 144 -13.44 -12.05 4.54
N ARG A 145 -13.70 -11.16 3.59
CA ARG A 145 -15.07 -10.82 3.17
C ARG A 145 -15.82 -12.01 2.59
N GLU A 146 -15.17 -12.83 1.76
CA GLU A 146 -15.78 -14.04 1.20
C GLU A 146 -16.04 -15.08 2.30
N ALA A 147 -15.14 -15.27 3.25
CA ALA A 147 -15.34 -16.16 4.37
C ALA A 147 -16.54 -15.74 5.24
N VAL A 148 -16.70 -14.43 5.50
CA VAL A 148 -17.87 -13.89 6.22
C VAL A 148 -19.17 -14.09 5.42
N ARG A 149 -19.15 -13.90 4.09
CA ARG A 149 -20.33 -14.18 3.25
C ARG A 149 -20.75 -15.64 3.32
N LEU A 150 -19.78 -16.56 3.30
CA LEU A 150 -20.05 -17.98 3.46
C LEU A 150 -20.68 -18.29 4.82
N GLU A 151 -20.15 -17.69 5.89
CA GLU A 151 -20.69 -17.84 7.24
C GLU A 151 -22.13 -17.31 7.33
N MET A 152 -22.39 -16.10 6.83
CA MET A 152 -23.75 -15.50 6.82
C MET A 152 -24.75 -16.36 6.04
N MET A 153 -24.34 -16.94 4.92
CA MET A 153 -25.18 -17.84 4.12
C MET A 153 -25.48 -19.15 4.86
N LEU A 154 -24.49 -19.70 5.58
CA LEU A 154 -24.71 -20.89 6.42
C LEU A 154 -25.62 -20.58 7.62
N GLU A 155 -25.54 -19.39 8.20
CA GLU A 155 -26.45 -18.92 9.24
C GLU A 155 -27.91 -18.85 8.74
N ASP A 156 -28.13 -18.37 7.50
CA ASP A 156 -29.44 -18.35 6.87
C ASP A 156 -30.01 -19.78 6.72
N ALA A 157 -29.18 -20.75 6.38
CA ALA A 157 -29.52 -22.17 6.33
C ALA A 157 -29.65 -22.84 7.71
N SER A 158 -29.48 -22.10 8.82
CA SER A 158 -29.36 -22.62 10.20
C SER A 158 -28.23 -23.62 10.41
N ILE A 159 -27.17 -23.58 9.60
CA ILE A 159 -25.98 -24.43 9.71
C ILE A 159 -24.91 -23.72 10.55
N LYS A 160 -24.58 -24.28 11.70
CA LYS A 160 -23.64 -23.70 12.68
C LYS A 160 -22.21 -24.25 12.58
N LEU A 161 -21.75 -24.57 11.37
CA LEU A 161 -20.42 -25.19 11.16
C LEU A 161 -19.28 -24.39 11.76
N SER A 162 -19.34 -23.05 11.73
CA SER A 162 -18.31 -22.15 12.31
C SER A 162 -18.25 -22.17 13.83
N SER A 163 -19.28 -22.66 14.53
CA SER A 163 -19.26 -22.82 15.99
C SER A 163 -18.37 -23.98 16.44
N VAL A 164 -18.15 -24.97 15.57
CA VAL A 164 -17.34 -26.17 15.84
C VAL A 164 -16.00 -26.12 15.11
N ALA A 165 -16.00 -25.67 13.86
CA ALA A 165 -14.81 -25.49 13.04
C ALA A 165 -14.13 -24.15 13.33
N SER A 166 -12.82 -24.15 13.52
CA SER A 166 -12.03 -22.92 13.73
C SER A 166 -12.02 -21.99 12.52
N SER A 167 -12.31 -22.51 11.33
CA SER A 167 -12.48 -21.77 10.07
C SER A 167 -13.23 -22.62 9.07
N LEU A 168 -14.07 -21.99 8.26
CA LEU A 168 -14.78 -22.61 7.13
C LEU A 168 -13.85 -23.00 5.95
N THR A 169 -12.61 -22.56 5.97
CA THR A 169 -11.58 -22.91 4.96
C THR A 169 -10.70 -24.10 5.35
N THR A 170 -10.96 -24.73 6.51
CA THR A 170 -10.22 -25.95 6.92
C THR A 170 -10.57 -27.14 6.01
N VAL A 171 -9.66 -28.12 5.92
CA VAL A 171 -9.86 -29.31 5.08
C VAL A 171 -11.19 -30.02 5.40
N SER A 172 -11.52 -30.22 6.69
CA SER A 172 -12.78 -30.85 7.08
C SER A 172 -14.00 -30.01 6.69
N ALA A 173 -13.99 -28.71 6.95
CA ALA A 173 -15.08 -27.82 6.58
C ALA A 173 -15.30 -27.79 5.06
N ARG A 174 -14.22 -27.75 4.27
CA ARG A 174 -14.28 -27.79 2.80
C ARG A 174 -14.90 -29.10 2.28
N VAL A 175 -14.51 -30.24 2.85
CA VAL A 175 -15.08 -31.55 2.46
C VAL A 175 -16.57 -31.65 2.81
N ILE A 176 -16.96 -31.18 3.98
CA ILE A 176 -18.37 -31.15 4.41
C ILE A 176 -19.19 -30.23 3.47
N LEU A 177 -18.70 -29.01 3.21
CA LEU A 177 -19.37 -28.05 2.33
C LEU A 177 -19.49 -28.58 0.88
N ALA A 178 -18.46 -29.26 0.36
CA ALA A 178 -18.52 -29.90 -0.95
C ALA A 178 -19.60 -30.98 -1.00
N ALA A 179 -19.67 -31.85 0.02
CA ALA A 179 -20.73 -32.87 0.08
C ALA A 179 -22.15 -32.28 0.19
N MET A 180 -22.31 -31.18 0.95
CA MET A 180 -23.58 -30.43 1.01
C MET A 180 -23.96 -29.85 -0.34
N ILE A 181 -23.00 -29.31 -1.10
CA ILE A 181 -23.20 -28.79 -2.46
C ILE A 181 -23.61 -29.90 -3.41
N ASP A 182 -23.02 -31.10 -3.27
CA ASP A 182 -23.31 -32.29 -4.08
C ASP A 182 -24.61 -33.00 -3.67
N GLY A 183 -25.34 -32.49 -2.68
CA GLY A 183 -26.67 -32.94 -2.31
C GLY A 183 -26.76 -33.80 -1.05
N GLU A 184 -25.68 -34.07 -0.34
CA GLU A 184 -25.74 -34.73 0.95
C GLU A 184 -26.44 -33.83 1.99
N ARG A 185 -27.40 -34.39 2.73
CA ARG A 185 -28.22 -33.64 3.72
C ARG A 185 -28.21 -34.30 5.10
N SER A 186 -27.68 -35.53 5.24
CA SER A 186 -27.66 -36.21 6.53
C SER A 186 -26.56 -35.60 7.42
N PRO A 187 -26.92 -34.96 8.55
CA PRO A 187 -25.92 -34.39 9.48
C PRO A 187 -24.93 -35.45 9.98
N GLN A 188 -25.37 -36.66 10.17
CA GLN A 188 -24.56 -37.79 10.65
C GLN A 188 -23.51 -38.20 9.61
N VAL A 189 -23.91 -38.30 8.33
CA VAL A 189 -23.00 -38.63 7.24
C VAL A 189 -21.96 -37.50 7.05
N LEU A 190 -22.42 -36.26 7.02
CA LEU A 190 -21.57 -35.09 6.89
C LEU A 190 -20.55 -34.99 8.04
N ALA A 191 -20.97 -35.22 9.27
CA ALA A 191 -20.10 -35.16 10.43
C ALA A 191 -18.99 -36.24 10.39
N GLN A 192 -19.26 -37.43 9.82
CA GLN A 192 -18.26 -38.52 9.67
C GLN A 192 -17.14 -38.12 8.65
N MET A 193 -17.35 -37.13 7.81
CA MET A 193 -16.33 -36.62 6.87
C MET A 193 -15.24 -35.81 7.56
N ALA A 194 -15.35 -35.51 8.85
CA ALA A 194 -14.35 -34.81 9.64
C ALA A 194 -13.00 -35.53 9.61
N ARG A 195 -11.91 -34.74 9.45
CA ARG A 195 -10.53 -35.24 9.36
C ARG A 195 -9.67 -34.74 10.53
N GLY A 196 -8.64 -35.51 10.85
CA GLY A 196 -7.66 -35.12 11.87
C GLY A 196 -8.29 -34.82 13.23
N ARG A 197 -7.89 -33.74 13.85
CA ARG A 197 -8.37 -33.33 15.19
C ARG A 197 -9.88 -33.01 15.23
N MET A 198 -10.52 -32.79 14.13
CA MET A 198 -11.96 -32.49 14.08
C MET A 198 -12.82 -33.73 14.33
N ARG A 199 -12.27 -34.95 14.19
CA ARG A 199 -12.97 -36.21 14.44
C ARG A 199 -13.47 -36.34 15.89
N VAL A 200 -12.75 -35.76 16.83
CA VAL A 200 -13.17 -35.76 18.25
C VAL A 200 -14.50 -34.98 18.46
N LYS A 201 -14.81 -34.06 17.54
CA LYS A 201 -16.00 -33.19 17.57
C LYS A 201 -17.15 -33.70 16.69
N ILE A 202 -17.15 -34.96 16.25
CA ILE A 202 -18.21 -35.52 15.39
C ILE A 202 -19.61 -35.34 15.99
N PRO A 203 -19.85 -35.56 17.30
CA PRO A 203 -21.16 -35.35 17.91
C PRO A 203 -21.63 -33.87 17.80
N ASP A 204 -20.72 -32.93 18.09
CA ASP A 204 -21.01 -31.48 18.00
C ASP A 204 -21.26 -31.06 16.55
N LEU A 205 -20.47 -31.65 15.60
CA LEU A 205 -20.65 -31.41 14.17
C LEU A 205 -22.00 -31.90 13.67
N ALA A 206 -22.48 -33.06 14.10
CA ALA A 206 -23.79 -33.57 13.71
C ALA A 206 -24.90 -32.62 14.12
N GLN A 207 -24.84 -32.07 15.35
CA GLN A 207 -25.79 -31.05 15.81
C GLN A 207 -25.66 -29.74 15.04
N ALA A 208 -24.43 -29.28 14.78
CA ALA A 208 -24.17 -28.03 14.07
C ALA A 208 -24.58 -28.06 12.59
N LEU A 209 -24.74 -29.23 12.02
CA LEU A 209 -25.14 -29.46 10.63
C LEU A 209 -26.65 -29.71 10.47
N GLU A 210 -27.43 -29.70 11.56
CA GLU A 210 -28.88 -29.74 11.52
C GLU A 210 -29.42 -28.38 11.06
N GLY A 211 -30.02 -28.33 9.85
CA GLY A 211 -30.55 -27.11 9.28
C GLY A 211 -31.22 -27.33 7.93
N SER A 212 -31.61 -26.25 7.27
CA SER A 212 -32.34 -26.26 5.99
C SER A 212 -31.43 -25.80 4.84
N PHE A 213 -30.46 -26.63 4.48
CA PHE A 213 -29.58 -26.32 3.36
C PHE A 213 -30.21 -26.73 2.03
N GLU A 214 -30.66 -25.74 1.26
CA GLU A 214 -31.43 -25.92 0.03
C GLU A 214 -30.54 -25.70 -1.23
N GLU A 215 -31.13 -25.88 -2.42
CA GLU A 215 -30.45 -25.78 -3.71
C GLU A 215 -29.85 -24.38 -3.95
N HIS A 216 -30.53 -23.30 -3.54
CA HIS A 216 -30.00 -21.95 -3.69
C HIS A 216 -28.79 -21.70 -2.79
N HIS A 217 -28.76 -22.27 -1.57
CA HIS A 217 -27.59 -22.25 -0.69
C HIS A 217 -26.42 -22.99 -1.34
N ALA A 218 -26.66 -24.16 -1.94
CA ALA A 218 -25.62 -24.93 -2.63
C ALA A 218 -24.98 -24.15 -3.77
N ARG A 219 -25.78 -23.46 -4.59
CA ARG A 219 -25.30 -22.60 -5.68
C ARG A 219 -24.49 -21.43 -5.16
N MET A 220 -24.97 -20.75 -4.11
CA MET A 220 -24.27 -19.63 -3.48
C MET A 220 -22.95 -20.10 -2.83
N ALA A 221 -22.98 -21.19 -2.06
CA ALA A 221 -21.78 -21.78 -1.45
C ALA A 221 -20.71 -22.08 -2.49
N LYS A 222 -21.09 -22.73 -3.60
CA LYS A 222 -20.19 -23.03 -4.72
C LYS A 222 -19.55 -21.78 -5.31
N ALA A 223 -20.35 -20.73 -5.54
CA ALA A 223 -19.84 -19.47 -6.07
C ALA A 223 -18.85 -18.78 -5.11
N ILE A 224 -19.16 -18.75 -3.81
CA ILE A 224 -18.31 -18.15 -2.78
C ILE A 224 -17.01 -18.95 -2.63
N LEU A 225 -17.07 -20.29 -2.59
CA LEU A 225 -15.90 -21.15 -2.48
C LEU A 225 -14.97 -21.01 -3.68
N ASN A 226 -15.50 -20.95 -4.90
CA ASN A 226 -14.69 -20.69 -6.10
C ASN A 226 -13.96 -19.35 -6.02
N ARG A 227 -14.59 -18.30 -5.50
CA ARG A 227 -13.93 -17.00 -5.29
C ARG A 227 -12.84 -17.07 -4.23
N LEU A 228 -13.09 -17.80 -3.13
CA LEU A 228 -12.07 -18.04 -2.11
C LEU A 228 -10.84 -18.73 -2.70
N ASP A 229 -11.05 -19.76 -3.53
CA ASP A 229 -9.96 -20.50 -4.18
C ASP A 229 -9.14 -19.61 -5.12
N LEU A 230 -9.81 -18.76 -5.91
CA LEU A 230 -9.13 -17.79 -6.77
C LEU A 230 -8.31 -16.76 -5.98
N VAL A 231 -8.84 -16.27 -4.86
CA VAL A 231 -8.12 -15.34 -3.99
C VAL A 231 -6.93 -16.04 -3.32
N GLU A 232 -7.10 -17.27 -2.84
CA GLU A 232 -6.02 -18.06 -2.22
C GLU A 232 -4.90 -18.36 -3.23
N GLN A 233 -5.23 -18.70 -4.48
CA GLN A 233 -4.26 -18.88 -5.56
C GLN A 233 -3.51 -17.57 -5.84
N SER A 234 -4.23 -16.46 -6.00
CA SER A 234 -3.62 -15.14 -6.24
C SER A 234 -2.69 -14.70 -5.10
N LEU A 235 -3.03 -15.04 -3.85
CA LEU A 235 -2.16 -14.79 -2.69
C LEU A 235 -0.89 -15.64 -2.75
N ALA A 236 -0.99 -16.92 -3.16
CA ALA A 236 0.16 -17.80 -3.30
C ALA A 236 1.12 -17.31 -4.39
N ASP A 237 0.58 -16.91 -5.55
CA ASP A 237 1.37 -16.36 -6.66
C ASP A 237 2.08 -15.06 -6.26
N LEU A 238 1.38 -14.16 -5.56
CA LEU A 238 1.99 -12.93 -5.05
C LEU A 238 3.06 -13.18 -4.00
N ASP A 239 2.88 -14.17 -3.12
CA ASP A 239 3.88 -14.52 -2.10
C ASP A 239 5.20 -14.97 -2.73
N VAL A 240 5.15 -15.67 -3.89
CA VAL A 240 6.35 -16.03 -4.67
C VAL A 240 7.02 -14.78 -5.23
N ILE A 241 6.27 -13.94 -5.94
CA ILE A 241 6.82 -12.72 -6.56
C ILE A 241 7.41 -11.77 -5.51
N ILE A 242 6.73 -11.58 -4.39
CA ILE A 242 7.20 -10.71 -3.28
C ILE A 242 8.51 -11.27 -2.70
N ARG A 243 8.62 -12.58 -2.51
CA ARG A 243 9.84 -13.22 -2.00
C ARG A 243 11.01 -12.99 -2.94
N ASP A 244 10.80 -13.21 -4.24
CA ASP A 244 11.85 -13.00 -5.25
C ASP A 244 12.31 -11.54 -5.30
N GLN A 245 11.37 -10.59 -5.25
CA GLN A 245 11.70 -9.17 -5.21
C GLN A 245 12.35 -8.73 -3.89
N CYS A 246 12.14 -9.45 -2.80
CA CYS A 246 12.77 -9.18 -1.52
C CYS A 246 14.21 -9.71 -1.41
N ALA A 247 14.69 -10.50 -2.37
CA ALA A 247 16.03 -11.09 -2.33
C ALA A 247 17.18 -10.09 -2.05
N PRO A 248 17.18 -8.85 -2.60
CA PRO A 248 18.20 -7.85 -2.28
C PRO A 248 18.25 -7.43 -0.81
N TRP A 249 17.17 -7.64 -0.05
CA TRP A 249 17.01 -7.28 1.37
C TRP A 249 16.87 -8.49 2.28
N ALA A 250 17.37 -9.67 1.85
CA ALA A 250 17.23 -10.91 2.62
C ALA A 250 17.83 -10.80 4.03
N HIS A 251 19.00 -10.17 4.15
CA HIS A 251 19.67 -9.97 5.43
C HIS A 251 18.85 -9.07 6.38
N GLU A 252 18.31 -7.97 5.88
CA GLU A 252 17.47 -7.05 6.65
C GLU A 252 16.16 -7.72 7.09
N ILE A 253 15.60 -8.56 6.23
CA ILE A 253 14.39 -9.34 6.55
C ILE A 253 14.71 -10.36 7.66
N GLU A 254 15.84 -11.05 7.62
CA GLU A 254 16.28 -11.95 8.68
C GLU A 254 16.45 -11.21 10.01
N LEU A 255 17.10 -10.05 9.99
CA LEU A 255 17.24 -9.20 11.19
C LEU A 255 15.89 -8.77 11.75
N LEU A 256 14.95 -8.37 10.90
CA LEU A 256 13.60 -7.99 11.35
C LEU A 256 12.84 -9.16 11.99
N GLN A 257 13.06 -10.39 11.51
CA GLN A 257 12.43 -11.59 12.07
C GLN A 257 12.95 -11.96 13.47
N THR A 258 14.09 -11.44 13.91
CA THR A 258 14.55 -11.60 15.30
C THR A 258 13.65 -10.87 16.31
N ILE A 259 12.83 -9.92 15.85
CA ILE A 259 11.90 -9.16 16.70
C ILE A 259 10.66 -10.03 16.99
N PRO A 260 10.32 -10.28 18.27
CA PRO A 260 9.15 -11.08 18.63
C PRO A 260 7.86 -10.54 17.98
N GLY A 261 7.16 -11.41 17.23
CA GLY A 261 5.92 -11.07 16.53
C GLY A 261 6.13 -10.53 15.10
N VAL A 262 7.36 -10.41 14.63
CA VAL A 262 7.68 -10.08 13.24
C VAL A 262 8.04 -11.35 12.49
N GLY A 263 7.09 -11.90 11.72
CA GLY A 263 7.37 -12.99 10.79
C GLY A 263 7.77 -12.44 9.41
N GLU A 264 8.18 -13.34 8.50
CA GLU A 264 8.67 -13.00 7.15
C GLU A 264 7.77 -11.98 6.42
N ARG A 265 6.46 -12.21 6.40
CA ARG A 265 5.49 -11.32 5.71
C ARG A 265 5.44 -9.91 6.29
N VAL A 266 5.55 -9.79 7.61
CA VAL A 266 5.59 -8.48 8.29
C VAL A 266 6.91 -7.78 7.99
N ALA A 267 8.03 -8.52 8.00
CA ALA A 267 9.34 -8.01 7.63
C ALA A 267 9.37 -7.48 6.18
N GLN A 268 8.82 -8.24 5.22
CA GLN A 268 8.68 -7.84 3.82
C GLN A 268 7.88 -6.52 3.67
N VAL A 269 6.78 -6.37 4.42
CA VAL A 269 5.97 -5.15 4.42
C VAL A 269 6.74 -3.98 5.06
N ILE A 270 7.50 -4.23 6.14
CA ILE A 270 8.36 -3.20 6.75
C ILE A 270 9.40 -2.71 5.73
N ILE A 271 10.06 -3.59 4.98
CA ILE A 271 10.99 -3.18 3.93
C ILE A 271 10.28 -2.44 2.79
N ALA A 272 9.10 -2.90 2.38
CA ALA A 272 8.36 -2.29 1.28
C ALA A 272 7.90 -0.85 1.53
N GLU A 273 7.74 -0.45 2.79
CA GLU A 273 7.23 0.89 3.11
C GLU A 273 8.35 1.96 3.21
N PRO A 274 9.36 1.85 4.08
CA PRO A 274 10.45 2.82 4.12
C PRO A 274 11.58 2.53 3.14
N GLY A 275 11.73 1.29 2.67
CA GLY A 275 12.94 0.83 1.98
C GLY A 275 13.98 0.25 2.95
N GLY A 276 15.10 -0.21 2.41
CA GLY A 276 16.23 -0.73 3.20
C GLY A 276 17.11 0.37 3.78
N ASP A 277 17.03 1.60 3.27
CA ASP A 277 17.85 2.73 3.73
C ASP A 277 17.13 3.56 4.78
N MET A 278 17.50 3.36 6.04
CA MET A 278 16.95 4.08 7.18
C MET A 278 17.56 5.46 7.42
N SER A 279 18.61 5.84 6.70
CA SER A 279 19.23 7.17 6.80
C SER A 279 18.28 8.31 6.41
N GLN A 280 17.26 7.98 5.60
CA GLN A 280 16.20 8.88 5.18
C GLN A 280 15.26 9.30 6.35
N PHE A 281 15.32 8.60 7.48
CA PHE A 281 14.43 8.82 8.63
C PHE A 281 15.24 9.14 9.89
N PRO A 282 15.56 10.43 10.16
CA PRO A 282 16.37 10.84 11.30
C PRO A 282 15.80 10.45 12.66
N SER A 283 14.48 10.21 12.74
CA SER A 283 13.81 9.77 13.96
C SER A 283 12.60 8.90 13.68
N ALA A 284 12.11 8.18 14.71
CA ALA A 284 10.88 7.38 14.64
C ALA A 284 9.65 8.20 14.23
N ALA A 285 9.58 9.48 14.58
CA ALA A 285 8.49 10.37 14.19
C ALA A 285 8.45 10.62 12.67
N HIS A 286 9.59 10.60 12.00
CA HIS A 286 9.65 10.73 10.53
C HIS A 286 9.21 9.43 9.83
N LEU A 287 9.41 8.28 10.48
CA LEU A 287 9.01 6.98 9.96
C LEU A 287 7.49 6.70 10.15
N GLU A 288 6.88 7.20 11.24
CA GLU A 288 5.49 6.92 11.61
C GLU A 288 4.47 7.19 10.48
N PRO A 289 4.53 8.31 9.72
CA PRO A 289 3.59 8.56 8.63
C PRO A 289 3.69 7.53 7.50
N VAL A 290 4.88 7.00 7.24
CA VAL A 290 5.13 6.00 6.18
C VAL A 290 4.57 4.65 6.58
N THR A 291 4.69 4.27 7.84
CA THR A 291 4.26 2.97 8.36
C THR A 291 2.78 2.91 8.75
N LYS A 292 2.09 4.03 8.93
CA LYS A 292 0.63 4.07 9.19
C LYS A 292 -0.21 3.41 8.09
N VAL A 293 0.30 3.32 6.88
CA VAL A 293 -0.37 2.66 5.75
C VAL A 293 -0.33 1.12 5.85
N VAL A 294 0.57 0.62 6.67
CA VAL A 294 0.74 -0.81 6.89
C VAL A 294 -0.36 -1.32 7.79
N GLY A 295 -1.58 -1.38 7.54
CA GLY A 295 -2.69 -2.00 8.30
C GLY A 295 -2.31 -3.16 9.26
N ALA A 296 -1.10 -3.11 9.78
CA ALA A 296 -0.65 -3.87 10.94
C ALA A 296 -1.68 -3.55 12.02
N SER A 297 -2.61 -4.49 12.20
CA SER A 297 -3.76 -4.37 13.06
C SER A 297 -3.43 -3.41 14.20
N ASP A 298 -4.21 -2.35 14.34
CA ASP A 298 -4.16 -1.31 15.39
C ASP A 298 -3.85 -1.90 16.78
N ARG A 299 -4.05 -3.19 16.98
CA ARG A 299 -3.80 -3.98 18.17
C ARG A 299 -2.31 -4.17 18.49
N CYS A 300 -1.44 -4.31 17.49
CA CYS A 300 0.01 -4.46 17.74
C CYS A 300 0.65 -3.11 18.07
N TRP A 301 0.24 -2.05 17.37
CA TRP A 301 0.71 -0.69 17.59
C TRP A 301 0.16 -0.06 18.87
N ARG A 302 -1.14 -0.25 19.19
CA ARG A 302 -1.78 0.32 20.39
C ARG A 302 -1.33 -0.30 21.70
N ARG A 303 -0.80 -1.52 21.75
CA ARG A 303 -0.34 -2.16 23.00
C ARG A 303 1.07 -1.74 23.46
N GLY A 304 1.67 -0.71 22.88
CA GLY A 304 2.93 -0.11 23.37
C GLY A 304 4.17 -1.01 23.26
N ARG A 305 4.06 -2.24 22.76
CA ARG A 305 5.19 -3.17 22.61
C ARG A 305 6.19 -2.69 21.56
N TRP A 306 5.71 -2.06 20.48
CA TRP A 306 6.58 -1.50 19.45
C TRP A 306 7.35 -0.25 19.90
N ARG A 307 6.82 0.54 20.85
CA ARG A 307 7.56 1.70 21.40
C ARG A 307 8.88 1.29 22.06
N ARG A 308 8.94 0.05 22.61
CA ARG A 308 10.19 -0.47 23.22
C ARG A 308 11.08 -1.18 22.21
N SER A 309 10.53 -1.97 21.29
CA SER A 309 11.30 -2.71 20.28
C SER A 309 11.77 -1.81 19.13
N GLY A 310 10.99 -0.81 18.72
CA GLY A 310 11.43 0.18 17.72
C GLY A 310 12.65 0.99 18.17
N ARG A 311 12.77 1.29 19.47
CA ARG A 311 14.00 1.88 20.04
C ARG A 311 15.17 0.91 20.11
N GLN A 312 14.91 -0.38 20.17
CA GLN A 312 15.93 -1.42 20.13
C GLN A 312 16.39 -1.71 18.70
N ALA A 313 15.49 -1.68 17.72
CA ALA A 313 15.83 -1.77 16.31
C ALA A 313 16.67 -0.56 15.82
N CYS A 314 16.38 0.65 16.32
CA CYS A 314 17.26 1.81 16.10
C CYS A 314 18.63 1.72 16.84
N ARG A 315 18.74 0.89 17.88
CA ARG A 315 20.01 0.67 18.60
C ARG A 315 20.83 -0.50 18.07
N ILE A 316 20.22 -1.45 17.38
CA ILE A 316 20.93 -2.53 16.67
C ILE A 316 21.45 -1.93 15.36
N GLY A 317 22.53 -1.27 15.49
CA GLY A 317 23.45 -0.69 14.52
C GLY A 317 23.23 -0.98 13.05
N TRP A 318 22.36 -0.26 12.39
CA TRP A 318 22.47 0.03 10.99
C TRP A 318 23.64 1.02 10.80
N ARG A 319 24.87 0.54 11.03
CA ARG A 319 26.04 1.26 10.60
C ARG A 319 26.09 1.18 9.09
N THR A 320 25.85 2.31 8.45
CA THR A 320 26.24 2.54 7.05
C THR A 320 27.65 2.02 6.83
N ARG A 321 27.83 1.03 5.96
CA ARG A 321 29.12 0.82 5.31
C ARG A 321 29.32 1.98 4.34
N GLY A 322 29.77 3.09 4.89
CA GLY A 322 30.42 4.12 4.13
C GLY A 322 31.92 3.88 4.25
N GLY A 323 32.60 3.71 3.11
CA GLY A 323 34.06 3.70 3.12
C GLY A 323 34.63 2.87 1.98
N VAL A 324 35.04 3.53 1.04
CA VAL A 324 36.11 3.70 0.05
C VAL A 324 35.57 3.67 -1.33
#